data_e1755b362377f25ba024b7fd7aa5a0ed
#
_entry.id   e1755b362377f25ba024b7fd7aa5a0ed
#
_cell.length_a   1.000
_cell.length_b   1.000
_cell.length_c   1.000
_cell.angle_alpha   90.00
_cell.angle_beta   90.00
_cell.angle_gamma   90.00
#
_symmetry.space_group_name_H-M   'P 1'
#
loop_
_entity.id
_entity.type
_entity.pdbx_description
1 polymer ?
#
loop_
_entity_poly.entity_id
_entity_poly.type
_entity_poly.pdbx_seq_one_letter_code
_entity_poly.pdbx_strand_id
1 'polypeptide(L)'
;LSLLLSLKAIPSRAYSSAEEFLREYQDDQRGCVLTDLRMPGLSGLDLHRALQQRGATLPVVVLTAYGDVGTARLALKSGAFDFLEKPVDDALLVDVLNNAISYDARVHVDAQRRSLTLERVARLTAREREVLEFLARGLQNREIAAALQISPRTVEVYKARMMEKLDCRTLADVVRIGMSLQDASASRAAGTDEPASGG
;
A
#
# COMPACT_ATOMS: atom_id res chain seq x y z
N LEU A 1 24.75 -2.16 -16.73
CA LEU A 1 23.44 -2.37 -16.14
C LEU A 1 22.32 -2.08 -17.14
N SER A 2 22.24 -0.88 -17.70
CA SER A 2 21.16 -0.51 -18.67
C SER A 2 21.09 -1.45 -19.87
N LEU A 3 22.23 -1.91 -20.39
CA LEU A 3 22.27 -2.91 -21.46
C LEU A 3 21.68 -4.25 -21.04
N LEU A 4 22.00 -4.73 -19.84
CA LEU A 4 21.45 -5.98 -19.30
C LEU A 4 19.91 -5.89 -19.17
N LEU A 5 19.40 -4.80 -18.59
CA LEU A 5 17.96 -4.59 -18.43
C LEU A 5 17.23 -4.53 -19.77
N SER A 6 17.84 -3.86 -20.77
CA SER A 6 17.32 -3.83 -22.14
C SER A 6 17.26 -5.22 -22.77
N LEU A 7 18.31 -6.04 -22.63
CA LEU A 7 18.34 -7.43 -23.13
C LEU A 7 17.29 -8.32 -22.47
N LYS A 8 16.91 -8.01 -21.23
CA LYS A 8 15.86 -8.71 -20.48
C LYS A 8 14.47 -8.08 -20.64
N ALA A 9 14.31 -7.14 -21.57
CA ALA A 9 13.07 -6.41 -21.84
C ALA A 9 12.49 -5.71 -20.59
N ILE A 10 13.33 -5.26 -19.66
CA ILE A 10 12.97 -4.47 -18.50
C ILE A 10 13.17 -2.98 -18.86
N PRO A 11 12.09 -2.20 -19.09
CA PRO A 11 12.21 -0.77 -19.37
C PRO A 11 12.89 -0.08 -18.19
N SER A 12 13.89 0.74 -18.47
CA SER A 12 14.62 1.44 -17.41
C SER A 12 14.97 2.85 -17.82
N ARG A 13 14.99 3.76 -16.85
CA ARG A 13 15.50 5.12 -16.98
C ARG A 13 16.64 5.32 -15.99
N ALA A 14 17.77 5.82 -16.48
CA ALA A 14 18.91 6.10 -15.65
C ALA A 14 18.93 7.57 -15.25
N TYR A 15 19.39 7.83 -14.03
CA TYR A 15 19.60 9.16 -13.46
C TYR A 15 21.05 9.26 -13.00
N SER A 16 21.64 10.44 -13.09
CA SER A 16 23.03 10.67 -12.71
C SER A 16 23.23 10.80 -11.19
N SER A 17 22.14 11.11 -10.46
CA SER A 17 22.15 11.25 -8.99
C SER A 17 20.78 11.01 -8.38
N ALA A 18 20.76 10.81 -7.06
CA ALA A 18 19.53 10.72 -6.29
C ALA A 18 18.72 12.03 -6.32
N GLU A 19 19.38 13.17 -6.32
CA GLU A 19 18.77 14.49 -6.38
C GLU A 19 18.07 14.73 -7.72
N GLU A 20 18.68 14.30 -8.82
CA GLU A 20 18.06 14.34 -10.15
C GLU A 20 16.79 13.51 -10.17
N PHE A 21 16.86 12.25 -9.71
CA PHE A 21 15.69 11.38 -9.61
C PHE A 21 14.59 12.02 -8.75
N LEU A 22 14.90 12.52 -7.54
CA LEU A 22 13.91 13.11 -6.64
C LEU A 22 13.25 14.38 -7.20
N ARG A 23 13.92 15.11 -8.07
CA ARG A 23 13.38 16.30 -8.75
C ARG A 23 12.37 15.93 -9.83
N GLU A 24 12.60 14.82 -10.52
CA GLU A 24 11.73 14.34 -11.59
C GLU A 24 10.70 13.31 -11.14
N TYR A 25 10.80 12.82 -9.91
CA TYR A 25 9.89 11.83 -9.36
C TYR A 25 8.47 12.37 -9.26
N GLN A 26 7.52 11.57 -9.72
CA GLN A 26 6.08 11.82 -9.62
C GLN A 26 5.42 10.67 -8.84
N ASP A 27 4.40 10.98 -8.05
CA ASP A 27 3.76 10.00 -7.14
C ASP A 27 3.03 8.86 -7.86
N ASP A 28 2.74 9.03 -9.16
CA ASP A 28 2.11 8.02 -10.02
C ASP A 28 3.13 7.10 -10.73
N GLN A 29 4.43 7.35 -10.59
CA GLN A 29 5.46 6.49 -11.15
C GLN A 29 5.37 5.07 -10.62
N ARG A 30 5.58 4.09 -11.51
CA ARG A 30 5.49 2.65 -11.25
C ARG A 30 6.81 1.96 -11.55
N GLY A 31 7.02 0.84 -10.87
CA GLY A 31 8.20 0.01 -11.04
C GLY A 31 9.00 -0.17 -9.77
N CYS A 32 10.31 -0.02 -9.85
CA CYS A 32 11.21 -0.04 -8.71
C CYS A 32 12.41 0.89 -8.93
N VAL A 33 13.00 1.34 -7.85
CA VAL A 33 14.25 2.08 -7.86
C VAL A 33 15.39 1.11 -7.59
N LEU A 34 16.39 1.10 -8.47
CA LEU A 34 17.66 0.44 -8.23
C LEU A 34 18.72 1.51 -8.02
N THR A 35 19.36 1.51 -6.86
CA THR A 35 20.32 2.55 -6.47
C THR A 35 21.59 1.96 -5.89
N ASP A 36 22.72 2.62 -6.10
CA ASP A 36 23.95 2.31 -5.34
C ASP A 36 23.79 2.86 -3.91
N LEU A 37 24.31 2.13 -2.95
CA LEU A 37 24.41 2.60 -1.56
C LEU A 37 25.27 3.85 -1.47
N ARG A 38 26.44 3.83 -2.15
CA ARG A 38 27.42 4.92 -2.12
C ARG A 38 27.39 5.69 -3.43
N MET A 39 26.80 6.87 -3.38
CA MET A 39 26.78 7.81 -4.49
C MET A 39 27.26 9.19 -4.00
N PRO A 40 27.84 10.02 -4.89
CA PRO A 40 28.08 11.43 -4.58
C PRO A 40 26.76 12.13 -4.21
N GLY A 41 26.78 12.99 -3.20
CA GLY A 41 25.58 13.66 -2.70
C GLY A 41 24.74 12.73 -1.80
N LEU A 42 23.47 12.57 -2.11
CA LEU A 42 22.59 11.67 -1.35
C LEU A 42 22.93 10.20 -1.60
N SER A 43 23.07 9.43 -0.53
CA SER A 43 23.24 7.98 -0.60
C SER A 43 21.93 7.28 -1.04
N GLY A 44 22.03 6.00 -1.46
CA GLY A 44 20.84 5.21 -1.76
C GLY A 44 19.86 5.08 -0.59
N LEU A 45 20.35 5.08 0.66
CA LEU A 45 19.50 5.10 1.85
C LEU A 45 18.83 6.44 2.10
N ASP A 46 19.53 7.55 1.81
CA ASP A 46 18.93 8.88 1.92
C ASP A 46 17.85 9.08 0.86
N LEU A 47 18.08 8.56 -0.35
CA LEU A 47 17.06 8.50 -1.40
C LEU A 47 15.82 7.72 -0.93
N HIS A 48 16.03 6.53 -0.37
CA HIS A 48 14.92 5.72 0.15
C HIS A 48 14.13 6.46 1.24
N ARG A 49 14.82 7.09 2.22
CA ARG A 49 14.16 7.90 3.25
C ARG A 49 13.37 9.08 2.67
N ALA A 50 13.93 9.76 1.67
CA ALA A 50 13.26 10.87 1.01
C ALA A 50 11.98 10.44 0.29
N LEU A 51 11.98 9.26 -0.35
CA LEU A 51 10.79 8.65 -0.94
C LEU A 51 9.74 8.31 0.12
N GLN A 52 10.16 7.69 1.23
CA GLN A 52 9.25 7.39 2.35
C GLN A 52 8.59 8.65 2.93
N GLN A 53 9.36 9.73 3.11
CA GLN A 53 8.84 11.01 3.61
C GLN A 53 7.81 11.65 2.67
N ARG A 54 7.90 11.35 1.36
CA ARG A 54 6.90 11.75 0.35
C ARG A 54 5.69 10.81 0.30
N GLY A 55 5.67 9.74 1.10
CA GLY A 55 4.62 8.73 1.04
C GLY A 55 4.70 7.81 -0.19
N ALA A 56 5.83 7.79 -0.89
CA ALA A 56 6.03 6.93 -2.05
C ALA A 56 6.02 5.45 -1.65
N THR A 57 5.30 4.64 -2.41
CA THR A 57 5.23 3.18 -2.21
C THR A 57 6.20 2.42 -3.11
N LEU A 58 6.99 3.14 -3.90
CA LEU A 58 7.93 2.58 -4.87
C LEU A 58 9.01 1.75 -4.18
N PRO A 59 9.15 0.45 -4.46
CA PRO A 59 10.18 -0.38 -3.84
C PRO A 59 11.59 0.06 -4.26
N VAL A 60 12.49 0.09 -3.30
CA VAL A 60 13.89 0.46 -3.50
C VAL A 60 14.77 -0.74 -3.26
N VAL A 61 15.54 -1.11 -4.29
CA VAL A 61 16.60 -2.14 -4.24
C VAL A 61 17.95 -1.43 -4.18
N VAL A 62 18.74 -1.77 -3.17
CA VAL A 62 20.03 -1.10 -2.91
C VAL A 62 21.18 -2.02 -3.33
N LEU A 63 22.09 -1.51 -4.17
CA LEU A 63 23.35 -2.16 -4.48
C LEU A 63 24.44 -1.69 -3.52
N THR A 64 25.30 -2.59 -3.06
CA THR A 64 26.42 -2.26 -2.18
C THR A 64 27.71 -2.92 -2.62
N ALA A 65 28.83 -2.34 -2.21
CA ALA A 65 30.12 -3.00 -2.35
C ALA A 65 30.35 -4.05 -1.23
N TYR A 66 31.24 -4.98 -1.48
CA TYR A 66 31.65 -6.05 -0.58
C TYR A 66 32.02 -5.54 0.83
N GLY A 67 31.56 -6.24 1.86
CA GLY A 67 31.95 -6.01 3.27
C GLY A 67 31.07 -5.10 4.10
N ASP A 68 29.97 -4.55 3.56
CA ASP A 68 29.11 -3.60 4.28
C ASP A 68 27.84 -4.23 4.89
N VAL A 69 28.00 -5.41 5.52
CA VAL A 69 26.90 -6.17 6.14
C VAL A 69 26.14 -5.35 7.20
N GLY A 70 26.85 -4.46 7.91
CA GLY A 70 26.23 -3.56 8.89
C GLY A 70 25.26 -2.60 8.25
N THR A 71 25.63 -2.02 7.12
CA THR A 71 24.80 -1.08 6.36
C THR A 71 23.67 -1.81 5.62
N ALA A 72 23.90 -3.05 5.15
CA ALA A 72 22.86 -3.92 4.62
C ALA A 72 21.71 -4.11 5.60
N ARG A 73 22.04 -4.47 6.84
CA ARG A 73 21.05 -4.65 7.91
C ARG A 73 20.31 -3.36 8.26
N LEU A 74 20.97 -2.22 8.14
CA LEU A 74 20.33 -0.91 8.32
C LEU A 74 19.37 -0.60 7.15
N ALA A 75 19.74 -0.93 5.91
CA ALA A 75 18.89 -0.76 4.74
C ALA A 75 17.59 -1.55 4.85
N LEU A 76 17.66 -2.84 5.19
CA LEU A 76 16.50 -3.68 5.41
C LEU A 76 15.63 -3.20 6.58
N LYS A 77 16.25 -2.76 7.69
CA LYS A 77 15.52 -2.17 8.81
C LYS A 77 14.85 -0.84 8.46
N SER A 78 15.38 -0.09 7.51
CA SER A 78 14.76 1.13 7.01
C SER A 78 13.61 0.89 6.03
N GLY A 79 13.30 -0.38 5.68
CA GLY A 79 12.21 -0.76 4.80
C GLY A 79 12.57 -0.79 3.31
N ALA A 80 13.86 -0.83 2.94
CA ALA A 80 14.27 -1.13 1.57
C ALA A 80 13.71 -2.50 1.15
N PHE A 81 13.30 -2.62 -0.11
CA PHE A 81 12.69 -3.83 -0.64
C PHE A 81 13.67 -5.00 -0.63
N ASP A 82 14.88 -4.75 -1.12
CA ASP A 82 15.95 -5.72 -1.12
C ASP A 82 17.31 -5.03 -1.20
N PHE A 83 18.35 -5.85 -1.06
CA PHE A 83 19.73 -5.43 -0.97
C PHE A 83 20.62 -6.46 -1.68
N LEU A 84 21.46 -6.01 -2.63
CA LEU A 84 22.31 -6.86 -3.43
C LEU A 84 23.77 -6.47 -3.30
N GLU A 85 24.65 -7.43 -3.10
CA GLU A 85 26.08 -7.21 -2.99
C GLU A 85 26.75 -7.28 -4.36
N LYS A 86 27.64 -6.35 -4.66
CA LYS A 86 28.46 -6.31 -5.88
C LYS A 86 29.71 -7.21 -5.70
N PRO A 87 30.08 -8.02 -6.70
CA PRO A 87 29.47 -8.15 -8.02
C PRO A 87 28.18 -8.94 -7.99
N VAL A 88 27.10 -8.42 -8.60
CA VAL A 88 25.78 -9.03 -8.62
C VAL A 88 25.70 -10.00 -9.79
N ASP A 89 25.19 -11.20 -9.53
CA ASP A 89 24.79 -12.14 -10.58
C ASP A 89 23.61 -11.58 -11.38
N ASP A 90 23.69 -11.64 -12.71
CA ASP A 90 22.68 -11.07 -13.60
C ASP A 90 21.30 -11.70 -13.43
N ALA A 91 21.23 -13.01 -13.16
CA ALA A 91 19.96 -13.72 -12.97
C ALA A 91 19.32 -13.30 -11.64
N LEU A 92 20.11 -13.25 -10.57
CA LEU A 92 19.64 -12.78 -9.26
C LEU A 92 19.12 -11.33 -9.32
N LEU A 93 19.85 -10.43 -10.00
CA LEU A 93 19.42 -9.04 -10.16
C LEU A 93 18.08 -8.96 -10.87
N VAL A 94 17.92 -9.68 -11.98
CA VAL A 94 16.67 -9.71 -12.75
C VAL A 94 15.51 -10.25 -11.92
N ASP A 95 15.73 -11.32 -11.17
CA ASP A 95 14.70 -11.91 -10.29
C ASP A 95 14.25 -10.94 -9.20
N VAL A 96 15.18 -10.26 -8.53
CA VAL A 96 14.87 -9.27 -7.50
C VAL A 96 14.09 -8.08 -8.09
N LEU A 97 14.51 -7.58 -9.25
CA LEU A 97 13.80 -6.47 -9.91
C LEU A 97 12.38 -6.87 -10.34
N ASN A 98 12.19 -8.07 -10.90
CA ASN A 98 10.87 -8.57 -11.27
C ASN A 98 9.96 -8.73 -10.03
N ASN A 99 10.50 -9.21 -8.92
CA ASN A 99 9.79 -9.30 -7.66
C ASN A 99 9.38 -7.92 -7.12
N ALA A 100 10.28 -6.93 -7.19
CA ALA A 100 10.02 -5.56 -6.79
C ALA A 100 8.92 -4.91 -7.66
N ILE A 101 9.02 -5.04 -8.98
CA ILE A 101 8.02 -4.53 -9.93
C ILE A 101 6.65 -5.18 -9.69
N SER A 102 6.63 -6.49 -9.46
CA SER A 102 5.40 -7.24 -9.17
C SER A 102 4.78 -6.83 -7.82
N TYR A 103 5.61 -6.50 -6.85
CA TYR A 103 5.18 -5.97 -5.56
C TYR A 103 4.52 -4.60 -5.72
N ASP A 104 5.17 -3.66 -6.43
CA ASP A 104 4.61 -2.33 -6.73
C ASP A 104 3.25 -2.43 -7.41
N ALA A 105 3.15 -3.29 -8.44
CA ALA A 105 1.90 -3.51 -9.16
C ALA A 105 0.76 -4.00 -8.23
N ARG A 106 1.04 -4.92 -7.30
CA ARG A 106 0.06 -5.42 -6.32
C ARG A 106 -0.36 -4.33 -5.35
N VAL A 107 0.60 -3.60 -4.76
CA VAL A 107 0.33 -2.51 -3.81
C VAL A 107 -0.55 -1.46 -4.46
N HIS A 108 -0.27 -1.12 -5.71
CA HIS A 108 -1.05 -0.13 -6.45
C HIS A 108 -2.49 -0.59 -6.75
N VAL A 109 -2.66 -1.84 -7.22
CA VAL A 109 -3.99 -2.43 -7.45
C VAL A 109 -4.82 -2.46 -6.16
N ASP A 110 -4.20 -2.83 -5.04
CA ASP A 110 -4.88 -2.88 -3.75
C ASP A 110 -5.24 -1.47 -3.25
N ALA A 111 -4.38 -0.47 -3.45
CA ALA A 111 -4.67 0.92 -3.14
C ALA A 111 -5.84 1.47 -3.97
N GLN A 112 -5.87 1.20 -5.28
CA GLN A 112 -6.98 1.58 -6.16
C GLN A 112 -8.30 0.91 -5.74
N ARG A 113 -8.28 -0.39 -5.45
CA ARG A 113 -9.47 -1.11 -4.96
C ARG A 113 -9.99 -0.51 -3.66
N ARG A 114 -9.09 -0.17 -2.75
CA ARG A 114 -9.44 0.47 -1.47
C ARG A 114 -10.06 1.86 -1.69
N SER A 115 -9.49 2.67 -2.56
CA SER A 115 -10.03 3.99 -2.92
C SER A 115 -11.45 3.88 -3.48
N LEU A 116 -11.67 3.02 -4.47
CA LEU A 116 -12.98 2.77 -5.06
C LEU A 116 -13.99 2.27 -4.01
N THR A 117 -13.57 1.42 -3.09
CA THR A 117 -14.43 0.93 -2.02
C THR A 117 -14.85 2.07 -1.08
N LEU A 118 -13.92 2.94 -0.70
CA LEU A 118 -14.22 4.11 0.14
C LEU A 118 -15.18 5.09 -0.56
N GLU A 119 -15.00 5.34 -1.85
CA GLU A 119 -15.92 6.16 -2.66
C GLU A 119 -17.33 5.57 -2.67
N ARG A 120 -17.46 4.26 -2.85
CA ARG A 120 -18.76 3.57 -2.82
C ARG A 120 -19.41 3.66 -1.44
N VAL A 121 -18.64 3.45 -0.38
CA VAL A 121 -19.12 3.59 1.02
C VAL A 121 -19.56 5.03 1.32
N ALA A 122 -18.90 6.03 0.77
CA ALA A 122 -19.29 7.43 0.92
C ALA A 122 -20.70 7.73 0.34
N ARG A 123 -21.17 6.95 -0.63
CA ARG A 123 -22.51 7.06 -1.24
C ARG A 123 -23.63 6.42 -0.41
N LEU A 124 -23.28 5.70 0.66
CA LEU A 124 -24.27 5.10 1.56
C LEU A 124 -24.95 6.19 2.40
N THR A 125 -26.27 6.06 2.54
CA THR A 125 -27.03 6.84 3.51
C THR A 125 -26.66 6.41 4.93
N ALA A 126 -26.99 7.23 5.94
CA ALA A 126 -26.75 6.90 7.34
C ALA A 126 -27.34 5.52 7.71
N ARG A 127 -28.59 5.23 7.27
CA ARG A 127 -29.27 3.96 7.55
C ARG A 127 -28.63 2.76 6.85
N GLU A 128 -28.17 2.92 5.62
CA GLU A 128 -27.44 1.87 4.91
C GLU A 128 -26.08 1.59 5.57
N ARG A 129 -25.43 2.61 6.10
CA ARG A 129 -24.16 2.49 6.83
C ARG A 129 -24.35 1.77 8.18
N GLU A 130 -25.39 2.10 8.94
CA GLU A 130 -25.75 1.39 10.17
C GLU A 130 -25.98 -0.11 9.90
N VAL A 131 -26.72 -0.42 8.82
CA VAL A 131 -26.95 -1.82 8.42
C VAL A 131 -25.63 -2.52 8.03
N LEU A 132 -24.73 -1.85 7.32
CA LEU A 132 -23.39 -2.36 6.99
C LEU A 132 -22.59 -2.70 8.26
N GLU A 133 -22.58 -1.80 9.25
CA GLU A 133 -21.85 -2.00 10.51
C GLU A 133 -22.39 -3.21 11.30
N PHE A 134 -23.72 -3.36 11.39
CA PHE A 134 -24.31 -4.51 12.06
C PHE A 134 -24.03 -5.83 11.34
N LEU A 135 -24.08 -5.84 10.00
CA LEU A 135 -23.72 -7.02 9.20
C LEU A 135 -22.24 -7.38 9.37
N ALA A 136 -21.35 -6.41 9.44
CA ALA A 136 -19.92 -6.65 9.70
C ALA A 136 -19.65 -7.26 11.08
N ARG A 137 -20.53 -6.98 12.07
CA ARG A 137 -20.51 -7.62 13.39
C ARG A 137 -21.19 -8.99 13.43
N GLY A 138 -21.73 -9.45 12.31
CA GLY A 138 -22.37 -10.77 12.20
C GLY A 138 -23.84 -10.83 12.65
N LEU A 139 -24.50 -9.68 12.89
CA LEU A 139 -25.91 -9.66 13.29
C LEU A 139 -26.82 -10.12 12.15
N GLN A 140 -27.89 -10.86 12.53
CA GLN A 140 -28.91 -11.28 11.60
C GLN A 140 -29.97 -10.21 11.37
N ASN A 141 -30.73 -10.30 10.27
CA ASN A 141 -31.75 -9.30 9.91
C ASN A 141 -32.75 -9.00 11.04
N ARG A 142 -33.12 -9.99 11.88
CA ARG A 142 -34.03 -9.79 13.02
C ARG A 142 -33.39 -8.95 14.13
N GLU A 143 -32.12 -9.19 14.42
CA GLU A 143 -31.34 -8.45 15.42
C GLU A 143 -31.10 -7.01 14.99
N ILE A 144 -30.76 -6.80 13.71
CA ILE A 144 -30.61 -5.47 13.09
C ILE A 144 -31.94 -4.72 13.14
N ALA A 145 -33.05 -5.38 12.81
CA ALA A 145 -34.37 -4.80 12.85
C ALA A 145 -34.74 -4.30 14.27
N ALA A 146 -34.45 -5.12 15.29
CA ALA A 146 -34.66 -4.76 16.68
C ALA A 146 -33.77 -3.57 17.10
N ALA A 147 -32.47 -3.58 16.76
CA ALA A 147 -31.53 -2.51 17.10
C ALA A 147 -31.90 -1.17 16.44
N LEU A 148 -32.40 -1.20 15.20
CA LEU A 148 -32.77 0.00 14.44
C LEU A 148 -34.26 0.39 14.61
N GLN A 149 -35.04 -0.38 15.35
CA GLN A 149 -36.51 -0.20 15.56
C GLN A 149 -37.29 -0.12 14.25
N ILE A 150 -36.98 -1.04 13.31
CA ILE A 150 -37.63 -1.17 12.00
C ILE A 150 -38.07 -2.62 11.76
N SER A 151 -38.82 -2.87 10.68
CA SER A 151 -39.19 -4.24 10.32
C SER A 151 -38.01 -5.01 9.68
N PRO A 152 -37.94 -6.35 9.82
CA PRO A 152 -36.96 -7.17 9.09
C PRO A 152 -37.02 -6.97 7.57
N ARG A 153 -38.22 -6.74 7.02
CA ARG A 153 -38.42 -6.44 5.59
C ARG A 153 -37.75 -5.11 5.20
N THR A 154 -37.76 -4.11 6.09
CA THR A 154 -37.08 -2.82 5.88
C THR A 154 -35.56 -3.00 5.88
N VAL A 155 -35.03 -3.89 6.74
CA VAL A 155 -33.60 -4.25 6.74
C VAL A 155 -33.20 -4.86 5.40
N GLU A 156 -34.01 -5.75 4.84
CA GLU A 156 -33.77 -6.35 3.52
C GLU A 156 -33.72 -5.29 2.41
N VAL A 157 -34.58 -4.27 2.47
CA VAL A 157 -34.56 -3.17 1.51
C VAL A 157 -33.27 -2.34 1.62
N TYR A 158 -32.86 -1.99 2.84
CA TYR A 158 -31.59 -1.28 3.02
C TYR A 158 -30.40 -2.12 2.59
N LYS A 159 -30.41 -3.41 2.91
CA LYS A 159 -29.37 -4.35 2.48
C LYS A 159 -29.25 -4.44 0.96
N ALA A 160 -30.37 -4.55 0.24
CA ALA A 160 -30.38 -4.58 -1.22
C ALA A 160 -29.81 -3.30 -1.83
N ARG A 161 -30.26 -2.12 -1.37
CA ARG A 161 -29.78 -0.82 -1.83
C ARG A 161 -28.28 -0.60 -1.52
N MET A 162 -27.84 -1.02 -0.34
CA MET A 162 -26.46 -0.97 0.07
C MET A 162 -25.59 -1.87 -0.82
N MET A 163 -26.02 -3.10 -1.09
CA MET A 163 -25.29 -4.04 -1.95
C MET A 163 -25.17 -3.51 -3.38
N GLU A 164 -26.20 -2.88 -3.90
CA GLU A 164 -26.18 -2.22 -5.21
C GLU A 164 -25.16 -1.06 -5.24
N LYS A 165 -25.18 -0.17 -4.24
CA LYS A 165 -24.23 0.97 -4.16
C LYS A 165 -22.80 0.54 -3.95
N LEU A 166 -22.56 -0.55 -3.21
CA LEU A 166 -21.24 -1.13 -2.98
C LEU A 166 -20.75 -2.01 -4.14
N ASP A 167 -21.63 -2.31 -5.11
CA ASP A 167 -21.38 -3.25 -6.19
C ASP A 167 -20.96 -4.64 -5.66
N CYS A 168 -21.66 -5.10 -4.63
CA CYS A 168 -21.45 -6.38 -3.98
C CYS A 168 -22.46 -7.41 -4.49
N ARG A 169 -21.98 -8.61 -4.82
CA ARG A 169 -22.84 -9.72 -5.25
C ARG A 169 -23.20 -10.67 -4.12
N THR A 170 -22.36 -10.72 -3.10
CA THR A 170 -22.54 -11.65 -1.97
C THR A 170 -22.51 -10.90 -0.63
N LEU A 171 -23.13 -11.49 0.39
CA LEU A 171 -23.06 -10.98 1.75
C LEU A 171 -21.62 -11.04 2.29
N ALA A 172 -20.82 -12.01 1.87
CA ALA A 172 -19.42 -12.12 2.26
C ALA A 172 -18.58 -10.90 1.80
N ASP A 173 -18.90 -10.34 0.62
CA ASP A 173 -18.24 -9.12 0.13
C ASP A 173 -18.59 -7.93 1.01
N VAL A 174 -19.86 -7.81 1.41
CA VAL A 174 -20.33 -6.74 2.32
C VAL A 174 -19.63 -6.83 3.67
N VAL A 175 -19.57 -8.02 4.27
CA VAL A 175 -18.90 -8.23 5.56
C VAL A 175 -17.43 -7.88 5.46
N ARG A 176 -16.73 -8.28 4.39
CA ARG A 176 -15.31 -7.95 4.16
C ARG A 176 -15.10 -6.45 4.08
N ILE A 177 -15.94 -5.71 3.38
CA ILE A 177 -15.89 -4.25 3.31
C ILE A 177 -16.11 -3.66 4.71
N GLY A 178 -17.14 -4.08 5.42
CA GLY A 178 -17.43 -3.59 6.77
C GLY A 178 -16.28 -3.80 7.75
N MET A 179 -15.65 -4.99 7.73
CA MET A 179 -14.47 -5.30 8.56
C MET A 179 -13.28 -4.41 8.19
N SER A 180 -12.98 -4.23 6.91
CA SER A 180 -11.86 -3.38 6.47
C SER A 180 -12.02 -1.90 6.88
N LEU A 181 -13.25 -1.42 6.99
CA LEU A 181 -13.55 -0.07 7.48
C LEU A 181 -13.35 0.05 9.00
N GLN A 182 -13.67 -0.99 9.77
CA GLN A 182 -13.46 -1.02 11.21
C GLN A 182 -11.95 -1.02 11.55
N ASP A 183 -11.15 -1.82 10.84
CA ASP A 183 -9.69 -1.87 11.01
C ASP A 183 -9.05 -0.51 10.68
N ALA A 184 -9.50 0.16 9.62
CA ALA A 184 -9.02 1.49 9.25
C ALA A 184 -9.38 2.57 10.29
N SER A 185 -10.54 2.45 10.93
CA SER A 185 -10.95 3.38 12.00
C SER A 185 -10.19 3.13 13.30
N ALA A 186 -9.94 1.87 13.65
CA ALA A 186 -9.15 1.49 14.81
C ALA A 186 -7.69 1.95 14.70
N SER A 187 -7.08 1.79 13.51
CA SER A 187 -5.71 2.27 13.26
C SER A 187 -5.57 3.79 13.35
N ARG A 188 -6.59 4.56 12.94
CA ARG A 188 -6.59 6.02 13.10
C ARG A 188 -6.73 6.44 14.56
N ALA A 189 -7.55 5.75 15.34
CA ALA A 189 -7.73 6.04 16.76
C ALA A 189 -6.46 5.73 17.58
N ALA A 190 -5.73 4.68 17.22
CA ALA A 190 -4.48 4.31 17.89
C ALA A 190 -3.30 5.24 17.57
N GLY A 191 -3.33 5.95 16.43
CA GLY A 191 -2.27 6.88 16.01
C GLY A 191 -2.37 8.29 16.57
N THR A 192 -3.44 8.63 17.32
CA THR A 192 -3.66 9.97 17.88
C THR A 192 -3.29 10.08 19.37
N ASP A 193 -2.82 9.00 20.00
CA ASP A 193 -2.54 8.98 21.43
C ASP A 193 -1.02 8.93 21.72
N GLU A 194 -0.23 9.80 21.09
CA GLU A 194 1.13 10.08 21.53
C GLU A 194 1.09 11.37 22.39
N PRO A 195 1.19 11.26 23.71
CA PRO A 195 1.22 12.43 24.57
C PRO A 195 2.52 13.19 24.30
N ALA A 196 2.38 14.45 23.90
CA ALA A 196 3.44 15.43 23.99
C ALA A 196 3.89 15.55 25.45
N SER A 197 4.84 14.76 25.88
CA SER A 197 5.54 14.99 27.14
C SER A 197 6.72 15.90 26.84
N GLY A 198 6.46 17.20 26.98
CA GLY A 198 7.50 18.18 27.15
C GLY A 198 8.11 18.09 28.54
N GLY A 199 9.37 18.42 28.61
CA GLY A 199 10.17 18.54 29.81
C GLY A 199 11.59 18.94 29.44
#